data_f43275a91b845445be3e93a220951239
#
_entry.id   f43275a91b845445be3e93a220951239
#
_cell.length_a   1.000
_cell.length_b   1.000
_cell.length_c   1.000
_cell.angle_alpha   90.00
_cell.angle_beta   90.00
_cell.angle_gamma   90.00
#
_symmetry.space_group_name_H-M   'P 1'
#
loop_
_entity.id
_entity.type
_entity.pdbx_description
1 polymer ?
#
loop_
_entity_poly.entity_id
_entity_poly.type
_entity_poly.pdbx_seq_one_letter_code
_entity_poly.pdbx_strand_id
1 'polypeptide(L)'
;MSNQNQAFICDAIRTPFGRYGGALSGVRTDDLGALPIRALMQRNPNVDWTAVADVLYGCANQAGEDNRNVARMSALLAGLPIDVPGATINRLCGSGLDAVGTAARAIKSGEARLMIAGGVESMSRAPFVMPKAESAFSRSNAVYDTTIGWRFVNKLMKAQYGVDSMPETAENVADDFGIEREAQDRMALASQEKAAAAIAAGHLAREIVPVSIAQKKGDPIVVSQDEHPRATTIEALGKLKGVVRPDGTVTAGNASGVNDGACALLLANEEAAKQYGLVPRARVVGMAVAGVAPRIMGFGPAPAVRKVLAQTGLTLEQMDVIELNEAFAAQGLAVLRDLGIADDDRRVNQWGGAIALGHPLGASGARLATTAVNQLHALGGRYALCTMCIGVGQGIAVVLERV
;
A
#
# COMPACT_ATOMS: atom_id res chain seq x y z
N MET A 1 -30.41 14.53 14.50
CA MET A 1 -29.17 13.81 14.14
C MET A 1 -28.45 14.70 13.15
N SER A 2 -27.28 15.19 13.49
CA SER A 2 -26.50 16.07 12.61
C SER A 2 -26.22 15.31 11.31
N ASN A 3 -26.45 15.98 10.18
CA ASN A 3 -26.08 15.49 8.85
C ASN A 3 -24.54 15.38 8.85
N GLN A 4 -24.00 14.25 9.29
CA GLN A 4 -22.56 14.03 9.27
C GLN A 4 -22.11 13.98 7.81
N ASN A 5 -21.20 14.86 7.42
CA ASN A 5 -20.57 14.80 6.12
C ASN A 5 -20.04 13.38 5.86
N GLN A 6 -20.35 12.83 4.71
CA GLN A 6 -19.80 11.56 4.27
C GLN A 6 -18.59 11.82 3.38
N ALA A 7 -17.63 10.91 3.40
CA ALA A 7 -16.44 10.95 2.53
C ALA A 7 -16.54 9.83 1.49
N PHE A 8 -16.56 10.20 0.22
CA PHE A 8 -16.70 9.28 -0.89
C PHE A 8 -15.40 9.24 -1.71
N ILE A 9 -14.97 8.04 -2.06
CA ILE A 9 -14.00 7.81 -3.13
C ILE A 9 -14.78 7.90 -4.45
N CYS A 10 -14.43 8.89 -5.27
CA CYS A 10 -15.09 9.15 -6.56
C CYS A 10 -14.29 8.59 -7.73
N ASP A 11 -12.97 8.64 -7.68
CA ASP A 11 -12.07 8.05 -8.67
C ASP A 11 -10.81 7.54 -8.01
N ALA A 12 -10.16 6.55 -8.64
CA ALA A 12 -8.92 5.96 -8.15
C ALA A 12 -8.13 5.35 -9.31
N ILE A 13 -6.81 5.56 -9.30
CA ILE A 13 -5.91 5.08 -10.35
C ILE A 13 -4.50 4.90 -9.79
N ARG A 14 -3.73 3.97 -10.36
CA ARG A 14 -2.35 3.72 -10.00
C ARG A 14 -1.44 3.56 -11.21
N THR A 15 -0.16 3.66 -11.02
CA THR A 15 0.82 3.16 -11.99
C THR A 15 0.84 1.62 -11.96
N PRO A 16 1.38 0.95 -12.99
CA PRO A 16 1.83 -0.41 -12.80
C PRO A 16 2.86 -0.45 -11.66
N PHE A 17 2.99 -1.61 -10.99
CA PHE A 17 4.04 -1.82 -10.00
C PHE A 17 5.26 -2.46 -10.66
N GLY A 18 6.39 -1.74 -10.61
CA GLY A 18 7.68 -2.21 -11.07
C GLY A 18 8.35 -3.11 -10.04
N ARG A 19 9.14 -4.08 -10.49
CA ARG A 19 10.05 -4.83 -9.62
C ARG A 19 11.31 -4.01 -9.32
N TYR A 20 12.01 -4.35 -8.28
CA TYR A 20 13.30 -3.75 -7.94
C TYR A 20 14.28 -3.82 -9.13
N GLY A 21 14.85 -2.68 -9.50
CA GLY A 21 15.72 -2.58 -10.66
C GLY A 21 15.05 -2.85 -12.01
N GLY A 22 13.70 -2.90 -12.06
CA GLY A 22 12.90 -3.16 -13.26
C GLY A 22 12.61 -1.93 -14.10
N ALA A 23 11.51 -1.99 -14.87
CA ALA A 23 11.16 -0.98 -15.87
C ALA A 23 10.95 0.43 -15.28
N LEU A 24 10.46 0.53 -14.04
CA LEU A 24 10.22 1.82 -13.37
C LEU A 24 11.45 2.38 -12.63
N SER A 25 12.54 1.62 -12.51
CA SER A 25 13.73 2.02 -11.75
C SER A 25 14.41 3.30 -12.26
N GLY A 26 14.20 3.67 -13.52
CA GLY A 26 14.67 4.91 -14.13
C GLY A 26 13.78 6.13 -13.87
N VAL A 27 12.57 5.94 -13.33
CA VAL A 27 11.60 7.03 -13.07
C VAL A 27 11.83 7.59 -11.68
N ARG A 28 12.01 8.91 -11.55
CA ARG A 28 12.15 9.57 -10.26
C ARG A 28 10.90 9.38 -9.41
N THR A 29 11.06 9.31 -8.10
CA THR A 29 9.95 9.06 -7.16
C THR A 29 8.90 10.17 -7.22
N ASP A 30 9.32 11.43 -7.27
CA ASP A 30 8.44 12.58 -7.34
C ASP A 30 7.67 12.65 -8.67
N ASP A 31 8.32 12.32 -9.80
CA ASP A 31 7.69 12.20 -11.11
C ASP A 31 6.68 11.02 -11.14
N LEU A 32 7.05 9.87 -10.57
CA LEU A 32 6.18 8.69 -10.50
C LEU A 32 4.90 8.99 -9.71
N GLY A 33 5.03 9.71 -8.57
CA GLY A 33 3.90 10.16 -7.75
C GLY A 33 2.97 11.14 -8.46
N ALA A 34 3.48 11.93 -9.41
CA ALA A 34 2.69 12.87 -10.17
C ALA A 34 1.76 12.21 -11.20
N LEU A 35 2.12 11.03 -11.73
CA LEU A 35 1.38 10.38 -12.82
C LEU A 35 -0.07 10.06 -12.47
N PRO A 36 -0.38 9.38 -11.33
CA PRO A 36 -1.77 9.09 -11.00
C PRO A 36 -2.57 10.35 -10.67
N ILE A 37 -1.97 11.41 -10.10
CA ILE A 37 -2.66 12.70 -9.90
C ILE A 37 -3.04 13.31 -11.25
N ARG A 38 -2.10 13.36 -12.20
CA ARG A 38 -2.36 13.86 -13.56
C ARG A 38 -3.46 13.06 -14.24
N ALA A 39 -3.47 11.74 -14.07
CA ALA A 39 -4.51 10.89 -14.61
C ALA A 39 -5.89 11.19 -14.02
N LEU A 40 -5.98 11.44 -12.70
CA LEU A 40 -7.23 11.88 -12.06
C LEU A 40 -7.71 13.21 -12.66
N MET A 41 -6.81 14.17 -12.90
CA MET A 41 -7.14 15.46 -13.50
C MET A 41 -7.71 15.29 -14.92
N GLN A 42 -7.08 14.45 -15.73
CA GLN A 42 -7.53 14.17 -17.09
C GLN A 42 -8.89 13.46 -17.16
N ARG A 43 -9.15 12.55 -16.20
CA ARG A 43 -10.39 11.77 -16.11
C ARG A 43 -11.57 12.58 -15.58
N ASN A 44 -11.29 13.67 -14.85
CA ASN A 44 -12.30 14.50 -14.18
C ASN A 44 -12.18 15.97 -14.61
N PRO A 45 -12.40 16.30 -15.90
CA PRO A 45 -12.15 17.63 -16.48
C PRO A 45 -13.08 18.72 -15.94
N ASN A 46 -14.19 18.36 -15.29
CA ASN A 46 -15.14 19.32 -14.72
C ASN A 46 -14.77 19.79 -13.30
N VAL A 47 -13.74 19.20 -12.71
CA VAL A 47 -13.29 19.57 -11.37
C VAL A 47 -12.52 20.89 -11.43
N ASP A 48 -12.92 21.84 -10.58
CA ASP A 48 -12.06 22.97 -10.26
C ASP A 48 -10.96 22.51 -9.30
N TRP A 49 -9.78 22.31 -9.83
CA TRP A 49 -8.64 21.77 -9.08
C TRP A 49 -8.11 22.73 -8.03
N THR A 50 -8.47 24.02 -8.06
CA THR A 50 -8.18 24.97 -6.96
C THR A 50 -8.99 24.66 -5.70
N ALA A 51 -10.08 23.91 -5.83
CA ALA A 51 -10.93 23.52 -4.70
C ALA A 51 -10.38 22.30 -3.91
N VAL A 52 -9.30 21.68 -4.38
CA VAL A 52 -8.64 20.60 -3.63
C VAL A 52 -8.00 21.18 -2.38
N ALA A 53 -8.52 20.79 -1.21
CA ALA A 53 -8.07 21.31 0.07
C ALA A 53 -6.65 20.86 0.44
N ASP A 54 -6.29 19.60 0.10
CA ASP A 54 -4.95 19.06 0.36
C ASP A 54 -4.69 17.79 -0.47
N VAL A 55 -3.40 17.50 -0.69
CA VAL A 55 -2.91 16.23 -1.26
C VAL A 55 -2.17 15.47 -0.17
N LEU A 56 -2.73 14.36 0.30
CA LEU A 56 -2.13 13.50 1.30
C LEU A 56 -1.53 12.27 0.64
N TYR A 57 -0.20 12.16 0.64
CA TYR A 57 0.51 11.02 0.05
C TYR A 57 1.32 10.26 1.08
N GLY A 58 1.15 8.94 1.09
CA GLY A 58 2.02 8.02 1.81
C GLY A 58 3.38 7.88 1.14
N CYS A 59 4.45 7.95 1.94
CA CYS A 59 5.80 7.59 1.52
C CYS A 59 6.61 7.18 2.74
N ALA A 60 7.21 5.99 2.70
CA ALA A 60 7.94 5.45 3.85
C ALA A 60 9.42 5.88 3.85
N ASN A 61 10.07 5.92 2.71
CA ASN A 61 11.45 6.37 2.60
C ASN A 61 11.53 7.89 2.59
N GLN A 62 11.90 8.75 2.44
CA GLN A 62 12.04 10.21 2.46
C GLN A 62 13.52 10.63 2.55
N ALA A 63 14.42 9.71 2.18
CA ALA A 63 15.86 9.97 2.24
C ALA A 63 16.45 10.44 0.90
N GLY A 64 15.75 10.18 -0.22
CA GLY A 64 16.22 10.48 -1.57
C GLY A 64 15.41 11.53 -2.30
N GLU A 65 14.94 11.21 -3.49
CA GLU A 65 14.11 12.06 -4.35
C GLU A 65 12.71 12.31 -3.78
N ASP A 66 12.32 11.50 -2.84
CA ASP A 66 11.11 11.55 -2.02
C ASP A 66 11.21 12.45 -0.79
N ASN A 67 12.37 13.11 -0.58
CA ASN A 67 12.52 14.10 0.47
C ASN A 67 11.74 15.41 0.16
N ARG A 68 11.69 16.31 1.11
CA ARG A 68 11.04 17.63 0.98
C ARG A 68 9.57 17.55 0.60
N ASN A 69 8.83 16.64 1.25
CA ASN A 69 7.38 16.51 1.07
C ASN A 69 7.01 16.08 -0.36
N VAL A 70 7.21 14.80 -0.66
CA VAL A 70 6.94 14.22 -1.98
C VAL A 70 5.49 14.42 -2.42
N ALA A 71 4.52 14.51 -1.50
CA ALA A 71 3.13 14.83 -1.82
C ALA A 71 3.02 16.18 -2.54
N ARG A 72 3.64 17.23 -1.96
CA ARG A 72 3.63 18.57 -2.57
C ARG A 72 4.42 18.59 -3.88
N MET A 73 5.57 17.91 -3.93
CA MET A 73 6.37 17.80 -5.17
C MET A 73 5.55 17.14 -6.29
N SER A 74 4.92 16.01 -6.02
CA SER A 74 4.09 15.29 -7.00
C SER A 74 2.86 16.10 -7.43
N ALA A 75 2.23 16.84 -6.52
CA ALA A 75 1.10 17.73 -6.83
C ALA A 75 1.49 18.81 -7.85
N LEU A 76 2.61 19.50 -7.62
CA LEU A 76 3.13 20.53 -8.53
C LEU A 76 3.56 19.94 -9.89
N LEU A 77 4.28 18.82 -9.88
CA LEU A 77 4.72 18.11 -11.10
C LEU A 77 3.53 17.54 -11.91
N ALA A 78 2.43 17.21 -11.25
CA ALA A 78 1.19 16.82 -11.92
C ALA A 78 0.51 17.98 -12.64
N GLY A 79 0.79 19.22 -12.25
CA GLY A 79 0.17 20.43 -12.79
C GLY A 79 -1.04 20.90 -11.99
N LEU A 80 -1.19 20.46 -10.74
CA LEU A 80 -2.18 21.07 -9.83
C LEU A 80 -1.84 22.55 -9.60
N PRO A 81 -2.87 23.40 -9.34
CA PRO A 81 -2.67 24.80 -9.00
C PRO A 81 -1.70 24.99 -7.80
N ILE A 82 -0.90 26.06 -7.84
CA ILE A 82 0.11 26.32 -6.80
C ILE A 82 -0.50 26.55 -5.41
N ASP A 83 -1.78 26.90 -5.36
CA ASP A 83 -2.51 27.12 -4.10
C ASP A 83 -2.90 25.80 -3.41
N VAL A 84 -2.86 24.67 -4.11
CA VAL A 84 -3.18 23.35 -3.54
C VAL A 84 -2.00 22.84 -2.71
N PRO A 85 -2.13 22.72 -1.39
CA PRO A 85 -1.06 22.23 -0.52
C PRO A 85 -0.85 20.72 -0.68
N GLY A 86 0.11 20.17 0.06
CA GLY A 86 0.34 18.73 0.12
C GLY A 86 1.11 18.35 1.38
N ALA A 87 0.82 17.19 1.94
CA ALA A 87 1.50 16.63 3.10
C ALA A 87 1.86 15.16 2.90
N THR A 88 3.09 14.80 3.23
CA THR A 88 3.57 13.42 3.19
C THR A 88 3.31 12.74 4.53
N ILE A 89 2.63 11.60 4.50
CA ILE A 89 2.33 10.77 5.68
C ILE A 89 3.30 9.59 5.70
N ASN A 90 3.94 9.37 6.83
CA ASN A 90 4.76 8.20 7.08
C ASN A 90 4.18 7.34 8.22
N ARG A 91 3.53 6.27 7.85
CA ARG A 91 3.19 5.13 8.70
C ARG A 91 3.77 3.86 8.06
N LEU A 92 5.02 3.94 7.58
CA LEU A 92 5.71 2.85 6.86
C LEU A 92 4.78 2.22 5.80
N CYS A 93 4.64 0.89 5.80
CA CYS A 93 3.79 0.16 4.84
C CYS A 93 2.34 0.67 4.76
N GLY A 94 1.78 1.14 5.88
CA GLY A 94 0.40 1.63 5.98
C GLY A 94 0.17 3.06 5.51
N SER A 95 1.20 3.77 5.06
CA SER A 95 1.15 5.21 4.77
C SER A 95 0.06 5.59 3.77
N GLY A 96 -0.09 4.84 2.67
CA GLY A 96 -1.11 5.14 1.66
C GLY A 96 -2.54 4.92 2.16
N LEU A 97 -2.78 3.88 2.98
CA LEU A 97 -4.10 3.64 3.56
C LEU A 97 -4.43 4.67 4.64
N ASP A 98 -3.43 5.11 5.40
CA ASP A 98 -3.56 6.19 6.38
C ASP A 98 -3.87 7.53 5.70
N ALA A 99 -3.27 7.81 4.56
CA ALA A 99 -3.59 8.97 3.74
C ALA A 99 -5.07 8.99 3.32
N VAL A 100 -5.60 7.86 2.83
CA VAL A 100 -7.02 7.72 2.46
C VAL A 100 -7.94 7.94 3.66
N GLY A 101 -7.63 7.30 4.79
CA GLY A 101 -8.44 7.44 6.01
C GLY A 101 -8.37 8.83 6.63
N THR A 102 -7.21 9.49 6.58
CA THR A 102 -7.02 10.85 7.07
C THR A 102 -7.76 11.87 6.21
N ALA A 103 -7.69 11.76 4.87
CA ALA A 103 -8.49 12.58 3.97
C ALA A 103 -10.00 12.41 4.22
N ALA A 104 -10.44 11.16 4.42
CA ALA A 104 -11.84 10.89 4.76
C ALA A 104 -12.26 11.53 6.12
N ARG A 105 -11.38 11.57 7.11
CA ARG A 105 -11.63 12.24 8.39
C ARG A 105 -11.76 13.74 8.22
N ALA A 106 -10.87 14.39 7.44
CA ALA A 106 -10.94 15.81 7.15
C ALA A 106 -12.25 16.18 6.43
N ILE A 107 -12.72 15.35 5.51
CA ILE A 107 -14.01 15.54 4.85
C ILE A 107 -15.17 15.36 5.84
N LYS A 108 -15.14 14.31 6.67
CA LYS A 108 -16.20 14.04 7.65
C LYS A 108 -16.28 15.08 8.76
N SER A 109 -15.16 15.70 9.15
CA SER A 109 -15.14 16.80 10.11
C SER A 109 -15.68 18.12 9.53
N GLY A 110 -15.79 18.21 8.20
CA GLY A 110 -16.20 19.43 7.51
C GLY A 110 -15.07 20.41 7.23
N GLU A 111 -13.81 20.05 7.51
CA GLU A 111 -12.62 20.86 7.22
C GLU A 111 -12.28 20.89 5.74
N ALA A 112 -12.64 19.83 5.01
CA ALA A 112 -12.40 19.70 3.57
C ALA A 112 -13.65 19.22 2.84
N ARG A 113 -13.77 19.57 1.56
CA ARG A 113 -14.85 19.08 0.68
C ARG A 113 -14.34 18.19 -0.44
N LEU A 114 -13.10 18.42 -0.89
CA LEU A 114 -12.43 17.72 -1.97
C LEU A 114 -10.96 17.52 -1.61
N MET A 115 -10.47 16.28 -1.72
CA MET A 115 -9.09 15.94 -1.38
C MET A 115 -8.53 14.90 -2.35
N ILE A 116 -7.22 14.89 -2.52
CA ILE A 116 -6.49 13.79 -3.15
C ILE A 116 -5.75 13.04 -2.04
N ALA A 117 -5.89 11.72 -2.01
CA ALA A 117 -5.14 10.85 -1.13
C ALA A 117 -4.47 9.73 -1.93
N GLY A 118 -3.32 9.24 -1.46
CA GLY A 118 -2.63 8.20 -2.19
C GLY A 118 -1.27 7.88 -1.59
N GLY A 119 -0.31 7.58 -2.46
CA GLY A 119 1.06 7.39 -2.04
C GLY A 119 1.97 6.95 -3.17
N VAL A 120 3.25 7.02 -2.90
CA VAL A 120 4.33 6.66 -3.83
C VAL A 120 5.48 6.01 -3.06
N GLU A 121 6.12 5.06 -3.68
CA GLU A 121 7.39 4.52 -3.25
C GLU A 121 8.22 4.12 -4.46
N SER A 122 9.49 4.50 -4.50
CA SER A 122 10.47 3.91 -5.41
C SER A 122 11.59 3.30 -4.57
N MET A 123 11.46 2.00 -4.34
CA MET A 123 12.45 1.27 -3.55
C MET A 123 13.73 1.03 -4.37
N SER A 124 13.63 1.01 -5.69
CA SER A 124 14.80 0.94 -6.59
C SER A 124 15.70 2.18 -6.51
N ARG A 125 15.12 3.34 -6.18
CA ARG A 125 15.86 4.62 -6.12
C ARG A 125 16.14 5.08 -4.70
N ALA A 126 15.89 4.24 -3.72
CA ALA A 126 16.25 4.49 -2.33
C ALA A 126 17.77 4.69 -2.21
N PRO A 127 18.24 5.82 -1.68
CA PRO A 127 19.66 6.16 -1.69
C PRO A 127 20.44 5.44 -0.61
N PHE A 128 21.75 5.41 -0.77
CA PHE A 128 22.66 5.20 0.34
C PHE A 128 22.74 6.45 1.22
N VAL A 129 22.80 6.27 2.53
CA VAL A 129 22.92 7.36 3.51
C VAL A 129 24.07 7.10 4.46
N MET A 130 24.65 8.20 4.97
CA MET A 130 25.83 8.20 5.78
C MET A 130 25.64 9.13 6.98
N PRO A 131 25.95 8.71 8.23
CA PRO A 131 25.86 9.59 9.38
C PRO A 131 26.93 10.69 9.35
N LYS A 132 26.70 11.75 10.08
CA LYS A 132 27.77 12.71 10.42
C LYS A 132 28.79 12.02 11.32
N ALA A 133 30.07 12.40 11.19
CA ALA A 133 31.10 11.95 12.10
C ALA A 133 30.82 12.46 13.54
N GLU A 134 30.95 11.59 14.53
CA GLU A 134 30.72 11.92 15.95
C GLU A 134 31.91 12.66 16.59
N SER A 135 33.08 12.58 15.96
CA SER A 135 34.31 13.23 16.44
C SER A 135 35.13 13.82 15.28
N ALA A 136 35.96 14.85 15.59
CA ALA A 136 36.91 15.37 14.64
C ALA A 136 37.93 14.27 14.23
N PHE A 137 38.34 14.29 12.96
CA PHE A 137 39.29 13.33 12.40
C PHE A 137 38.85 11.86 12.53
N SER A 138 37.54 11.58 12.56
CA SER A 138 37.03 10.21 12.58
C SER A 138 37.58 9.42 11.39
N ARG A 139 38.02 8.18 11.66
CA ARG A 139 38.52 7.22 10.68
C ARG A 139 37.53 6.16 10.31
N SER A 140 36.34 6.16 10.95
CA SER A 140 35.24 5.25 10.69
C SER A 140 34.10 5.98 10.00
N ASN A 141 33.47 5.30 9.07
CA ASN A 141 32.31 5.78 8.35
C ASN A 141 31.38 4.59 8.04
N ALA A 142 30.09 4.76 8.27
CA ALA A 142 29.10 3.76 7.95
C ALA A 142 28.21 4.26 6.80
N VAL A 143 27.95 3.39 5.83
CA VAL A 143 27.02 3.66 4.74
C VAL A 143 25.88 2.65 4.85
N TYR A 144 24.66 3.14 4.79
CA TYR A 144 23.43 2.32 4.91
C TYR A 144 22.64 2.40 3.62
N ASP A 145 22.18 1.25 3.13
CA ASP A 145 21.16 1.16 2.09
C ASP A 145 19.79 1.48 2.72
N THR A 146 19.01 2.37 2.11
CA THR A 146 17.69 2.76 2.62
C THR A 146 16.55 2.05 1.90
N THR A 147 16.83 1.11 1.01
CA THR A 147 15.83 0.33 0.26
C THR A 147 14.86 -0.37 1.20
N ILE A 148 15.38 -1.08 2.20
CA ILE A 148 14.58 -1.78 3.21
C ILE A 148 15.43 -1.99 4.48
N GLY A 149 14.77 -2.08 5.62
CA GLY A 149 15.44 -2.42 6.88
C GLY A 149 15.87 -1.22 7.71
N TRP A 150 16.68 -1.52 8.72
CA TRP A 150 17.09 -0.58 9.72
C TRP A 150 18.35 0.21 9.31
N ARG A 151 18.35 1.51 9.59
CA ARG A 151 19.50 2.42 9.51
C ARG A 151 19.49 3.33 10.74
N PHE A 152 20.67 3.80 11.16
CA PHE A 152 20.82 4.67 12.33
C PHE A 152 20.13 4.11 13.58
N VAL A 153 20.40 2.83 13.88
CA VAL A 153 19.70 2.08 14.93
C VAL A 153 19.87 2.76 16.30
N ASN A 154 18.74 3.11 16.94
CA ASN A 154 18.70 3.58 18.30
C ASN A 154 19.03 2.43 19.27
N LYS A 155 20.04 2.62 20.14
CA LYS A 155 20.52 1.59 21.07
C LYS A 155 19.45 1.15 22.09
N LEU A 156 18.61 2.10 22.57
CA LEU A 156 17.53 1.78 23.49
C LEU A 156 16.42 1.00 22.80
N MET A 157 16.05 1.40 21.58
CA MET A 157 15.09 0.66 20.77
C MET A 157 15.55 -0.78 20.53
N LYS A 158 16.81 -0.97 20.17
CA LYS A 158 17.40 -2.31 19.98
C LYS A 158 17.36 -3.14 21.26
N ALA A 159 17.70 -2.53 22.42
CA ALA A 159 17.73 -3.23 23.69
C ALA A 159 16.33 -3.62 24.19
N GLN A 160 15.31 -2.79 23.95
CA GLN A 160 13.97 -3.01 24.49
C GLN A 160 13.07 -3.84 23.56
N TYR A 161 13.18 -3.67 22.25
CA TYR A 161 12.21 -4.22 21.29
C TYR A 161 12.86 -5.01 20.14
N GLY A 162 14.20 -5.04 20.07
CA GLY A 162 14.90 -5.62 18.93
C GLY A 162 14.89 -4.71 17.68
N VAL A 163 15.57 -5.17 16.66
CA VAL A 163 15.63 -4.53 15.32
C VAL A 163 15.63 -5.62 14.25
N ASP A 164 14.75 -6.59 14.42
CA ASP A 164 14.60 -7.69 13.48
C ASP A 164 14.32 -7.17 12.07
N SER A 165 14.92 -7.79 11.07
CA SER A 165 14.59 -7.52 9.67
C SER A 165 13.14 -7.93 9.37
N MET A 166 12.56 -7.44 8.30
CA MET A 166 11.18 -7.78 7.95
C MET A 166 10.97 -9.30 7.78
N PRO A 167 11.85 -10.06 7.10
CA PRO A 167 11.72 -11.52 7.05
C PRO A 167 11.86 -12.20 8.42
N GLU A 168 12.73 -11.69 9.32
CA GLU A 168 12.83 -12.21 10.68
C GLU A 168 11.52 -12.03 11.45
N THR A 169 10.86 -10.88 11.33
CA THR A 169 9.55 -10.67 11.96
C THR A 169 8.48 -11.64 11.41
N ALA A 170 8.58 -12.03 10.15
CA ALA A 170 7.68 -13.01 9.55
C ALA A 170 7.95 -14.44 10.06
N GLU A 171 9.23 -14.80 10.26
CA GLU A 171 9.57 -16.07 10.92
C GLU A 171 9.08 -16.09 12.37
N ASN A 172 9.23 -14.97 13.11
CA ASN A 172 8.68 -14.87 14.46
C ASN A 172 7.17 -15.09 14.50
N VAL A 173 6.44 -14.57 13.50
CA VAL A 173 4.99 -14.82 13.37
C VAL A 173 4.73 -16.29 13.02
N ALA A 174 5.51 -16.88 12.13
CA ALA A 174 5.35 -18.30 11.78
C ALA A 174 5.56 -19.20 13.01
N ASP A 175 6.59 -18.92 13.80
CA ASP A 175 6.90 -19.67 15.03
C ASP A 175 5.80 -19.47 16.09
N ASP A 176 5.45 -18.22 16.42
CA ASP A 176 4.49 -17.89 17.48
C ASP A 176 3.06 -18.41 17.20
N PHE A 177 2.67 -18.45 15.92
CA PHE A 177 1.31 -18.85 15.49
C PHE A 177 1.26 -20.24 14.82
N GLY A 178 2.37 -20.96 14.77
CA GLY A 178 2.42 -22.31 14.19
C GLY A 178 2.06 -22.35 12.70
N ILE A 179 2.59 -21.40 11.91
CA ILE A 179 2.30 -21.31 10.48
C ILE A 179 3.33 -22.13 9.67
N GLU A 180 2.89 -23.25 9.18
CA GLU A 180 3.73 -24.18 8.44
C GLU A 180 4.15 -23.65 7.08
N ARG A 181 5.33 -24.05 6.59
CA ARG A 181 5.88 -23.69 5.28
C ARG A 181 4.93 -24.01 4.13
N GLU A 182 4.33 -25.18 4.14
CA GLU A 182 3.44 -25.63 3.08
C GLU A 182 2.19 -24.76 2.95
N ALA A 183 1.63 -24.30 4.09
CA ALA A 183 0.49 -23.36 4.07
C ALA A 183 0.90 -22.01 3.47
N GLN A 184 2.10 -21.52 3.80
CA GLN A 184 2.65 -20.29 3.22
C GLN A 184 2.84 -20.41 1.71
N ASP A 185 3.38 -21.51 1.23
CA ASP A 185 3.59 -21.73 -0.20
C ASP A 185 2.26 -21.91 -0.96
N ARG A 186 1.23 -22.54 -0.36
CA ARG A 186 -0.13 -22.58 -0.94
C ARG A 186 -0.75 -21.18 -1.05
N MET A 187 -0.64 -20.34 -0.03
CA MET A 187 -1.12 -18.95 -0.09
C MET A 187 -0.41 -18.17 -1.18
N ALA A 188 0.91 -18.35 -1.32
CA ALA A 188 1.69 -17.68 -2.35
C ALA A 188 1.29 -18.12 -3.76
N LEU A 189 1.07 -19.42 -3.98
CA LEU A 189 0.56 -19.93 -5.26
C LEU A 189 -0.81 -19.36 -5.58
N ALA A 190 -1.74 -19.40 -4.62
CA ALA A 190 -3.09 -18.85 -4.79
C ALA A 190 -3.07 -17.34 -5.14
N SER A 191 -2.17 -16.56 -4.53
CA SER A 191 -1.99 -15.14 -4.86
C SER A 191 -1.58 -14.95 -6.33
N GLN A 192 -0.62 -15.74 -6.83
CA GLN A 192 -0.17 -15.70 -8.23
C GLN A 192 -1.27 -16.11 -9.20
N GLU A 193 -2.00 -17.19 -8.91
CA GLU A 193 -3.11 -17.68 -9.74
C GLU A 193 -4.26 -16.66 -9.84
N LYS A 194 -4.65 -16.05 -8.71
CA LYS A 194 -5.66 -15.00 -8.65
C LYS A 194 -5.23 -13.77 -9.45
N ALA A 195 -3.97 -13.35 -9.30
CA ALA A 195 -3.42 -12.23 -10.09
C ALA A 195 -3.42 -12.54 -11.59
N ALA A 196 -2.98 -13.72 -12.00
CA ALA A 196 -2.99 -14.13 -13.40
C ALA A 196 -4.40 -14.14 -14.00
N ALA A 197 -5.39 -14.66 -13.27
CA ALA A 197 -6.80 -14.63 -13.67
C ALA A 197 -7.34 -13.20 -13.80
N ALA A 198 -7.04 -12.32 -12.85
CA ALA A 198 -7.46 -10.92 -12.86
C ALA A 198 -6.82 -10.13 -14.02
N ILE A 199 -5.54 -10.39 -14.34
CA ILE A 199 -4.85 -9.81 -15.50
C ILE A 199 -5.51 -10.28 -16.79
N ALA A 200 -5.75 -11.59 -16.95
CA ALA A 200 -6.39 -12.14 -18.13
C ALA A 200 -7.81 -11.62 -18.34
N ALA A 201 -8.56 -11.37 -17.27
CA ALA A 201 -9.89 -10.76 -17.30
C ALA A 201 -9.88 -9.24 -17.51
N GLY A 202 -8.71 -8.60 -17.55
CA GLY A 202 -8.56 -7.15 -17.73
C GLY A 202 -8.98 -6.33 -16.50
N HIS A 203 -9.13 -6.95 -15.34
CA HIS A 203 -9.54 -6.24 -14.12
C HIS A 203 -8.48 -5.24 -13.65
N LEU A 204 -7.21 -5.65 -13.62
CA LEU A 204 -6.12 -4.77 -13.15
C LEU A 204 -5.82 -3.65 -14.15
N ALA A 205 -6.01 -3.87 -15.45
CA ALA A 205 -5.80 -2.84 -16.47
C ALA A 205 -6.71 -1.62 -16.29
N ARG A 206 -7.88 -1.78 -15.65
CA ARG A 206 -8.83 -0.67 -15.40
C ARG A 206 -8.34 0.32 -14.34
N GLU A 207 -7.45 -0.09 -13.46
CA GLU A 207 -6.91 0.74 -12.39
C GLU A 207 -5.50 1.26 -12.69
N ILE A 208 -4.91 0.90 -13.85
CA ILE A 208 -3.54 1.24 -14.23
C ILE A 208 -3.52 2.38 -15.25
N VAL A 209 -2.78 3.45 -14.93
CA VAL A 209 -2.32 4.44 -15.91
C VAL A 209 -0.94 4.04 -16.42
N PRO A 210 -0.75 3.89 -17.74
CA PRO A 210 0.56 3.55 -18.30
C PRO A 210 1.62 4.60 -17.99
N VAL A 211 2.84 4.16 -17.74
CA VAL A 211 4.02 5.02 -17.55
C VAL A 211 4.84 5.05 -18.84
N SER A 212 4.94 6.23 -19.44
CA SER A 212 5.75 6.46 -20.64
C SER A 212 7.13 6.95 -20.24
N ILE A 213 8.16 6.20 -20.60
CA ILE A 213 9.56 6.46 -20.25
C ILE A 213 10.32 6.88 -21.50
N ALA A 214 10.71 8.16 -21.55
CA ALA A 214 11.45 8.70 -22.67
C ALA A 214 12.79 7.97 -22.85
N GLN A 215 13.13 7.68 -24.11
CA GLN A 215 14.40 7.09 -24.50
C GLN A 215 15.35 8.16 -25.07
N LYS A 216 16.65 7.95 -24.97
CA LYS A 216 17.63 8.83 -25.62
C LYS A 216 17.47 8.85 -27.15
N LYS A 217 17.02 7.74 -27.71
CA LYS A 217 16.73 7.56 -29.16
C LYS A 217 15.54 6.60 -29.30
N GLY A 218 14.68 6.84 -30.27
CA GLY A 218 13.51 6.01 -30.55
C GLY A 218 12.27 6.43 -29.74
N ASP A 219 11.22 5.61 -29.85
CA ASP A 219 9.96 5.83 -29.17
C ASP A 219 10.05 5.59 -27.65
N PRO A 220 9.23 6.24 -26.85
CA PRO A 220 9.16 5.96 -25.42
C PRO A 220 8.80 4.50 -25.12
N ILE A 221 9.39 3.94 -24.07
CA ILE A 221 8.94 2.65 -23.53
C ILE A 221 7.67 2.90 -22.71
N VAL A 222 6.60 2.16 -23.04
CA VAL A 222 5.33 2.25 -22.31
C VAL A 222 5.19 1.04 -21.39
N VAL A 223 5.21 1.27 -20.08
CA VAL A 223 4.98 0.25 -19.06
C VAL A 223 3.52 0.33 -18.64
N SER A 224 2.73 -0.71 -18.91
CA SER A 224 1.27 -0.74 -18.72
C SER A 224 0.77 -1.92 -17.90
N GLN A 225 1.67 -2.76 -17.40
CA GLN A 225 1.35 -3.96 -16.61
C GLN A 225 2.28 -4.06 -15.40
N ASP A 226 1.78 -4.67 -14.33
CA ASP A 226 2.60 -5.01 -13.17
C ASP A 226 3.69 -6.00 -13.56
N GLU A 227 4.94 -5.76 -13.14
CA GLU A 227 6.09 -6.61 -13.49
C GLU A 227 6.31 -7.78 -12.54
N HIS A 228 5.70 -7.74 -11.34
CA HIS A 228 6.01 -8.70 -10.29
C HIS A 228 5.30 -10.06 -10.45
N PRO A 229 4.07 -10.16 -11.03
CA PRO A 229 3.38 -11.42 -11.24
C PRO A 229 4.22 -12.42 -12.04
N ARG A 230 4.24 -13.67 -11.59
CA ARG A 230 5.01 -14.75 -12.23
C ARG A 230 4.30 -16.10 -12.11
N ALA A 231 4.42 -16.93 -13.14
CA ALA A 231 3.98 -18.32 -13.06
C ALA A 231 4.88 -19.08 -12.08
N THR A 232 4.26 -19.90 -11.23
CA THR A 232 4.96 -20.78 -10.28
C THR A 232 4.14 -22.04 -10.03
N THR A 233 4.72 -23.01 -9.32
CA THR A 233 4.02 -24.22 -8.86
C THR A 233 4.38 -24.50 -7.41
N ILE A 234 3.62 -25.35 -6.74
CA ILE A 234 3.89 -25.71 -5.35
C ILE A 234 5.26 -26.40 -5.21
N GLU A 235 5.65 -27.21 -6.20
CA GLU A 235 6.95 -27.90 -6.24
C GLU A 235 8.10 -26.91 -6.43
N ALA A 236 7.90 -25.86 -7.22
CA ALA A 236 8.90 -24.81 -7.41
C ALA A 236 9.07 -23.97 -6.13
N LEU A 237 7.97 -23.61 -5.48
CA LEU A 237 7.99 -22.90 -4.20
C LEU A 237 8.66 -23.74 -3.12
N GLY A 238 8.33 -25.01 -3.00
CA GLY A 238 8.89 -25.94 -2.00
C GLY A 238 10.42 -26.12 -2.10
N LYS A 239 11.03 -25.87 -3.27
CA LYS A 239 12.50 -25.92 -3.46
C LYS A 239 13.23 -24.66 -3.00
N LEU A 240 12.52 -23.57 -2.72
CA LEU A 240 13.16 -22.31 -2.28
C LEU A 240 13.69 -22.45 -0.85
N LYS A 241 14.87 -21.89 -0.63
CA LYS A 241 15.50 -21.85 0.70
C LYS A 241 14.93 -20.73 1.55
N GLY A 242 14.92 -20.92 2.86
CA GLY A 242 14.63 -19.85 3.80
C GLY A 242 15.58 -18.66 3.64
N VAL A 243 15.04 -17.45 3.70
CA VAL A 243 15.83 -16.21 3.52
C VAL A 243 16.45 -15.70 4.82
N VAL A 244 16.00 -16.19 5.97
CA VAL A 244 16.50 -15.82 7.30
C VAL A 244 17.45 -16.87 7.84
N ARG A 245 17.00 -18.12 7.85
CA ARG A 245 17.73 -19.26 8.40
C ARG A 245 17.54 -20.50 7.50
N PRO A 246 18.48 -21.44 7.49
CA PRO A 246 18.43 -22.59 6.56
C PRO A 246 17.15 -23.45 6.69
N ASP A 247 16.63 -23.59 7.90
CA ASP A 247 15.40 -24.30 8.27
C ASP A 247 14.16 -23.37 8.37
N GLY A 248 14.29 -22.13 7.94
CA GLY A 248 13.22 -21.13 7.95
C GLY A 248 12.12 -21.43 6.95
N THR A 249 10.94 -20.87 7.24
CA THR A 249 9.74 -21.06 6.45
C THR A 249 9.50 -19.93 5.46
N VAL A 250 10.04 -18.73 5.72
CA VAL A 250 9.92 -17.55 4.86
C VAL A 250 10.93 -17.61 3.71
N THR A 251 10.43 -17.50 2.49
CA THR A 251 11.22 -17.58 1.26
C THR A 251 10.94 -16.41 0.34
N ALA A 252 11.76 -16.24 -0.70
CA ALA A 252 11.48 -15.26 -1.76
C ALA A 252 10.20 -15.58 -2.57
N GLY A 253 9.64 -16.77 -2.43
CA GLY A 253 8.42 -17.20 -3.11
C GLY A 253 7.14 -16.87 -2.34
N ASN A 254 7.21 -16.81 -1.01
CA ASN A 254 6.07 -16.58 -0.12
C ASN A 254 6.15 -15.25 0.65
N ALA A 255 6.97 -14.35 0.15
CA ALA A 255 7.09 -12.95 0.59
C ALA A 255 6.75 -11.99 -0.56
N SER A 256 6.29 -10.79 -0.23
CA SER A 256 6.12 -9.71 -1.19
C SER A 256 7.48 -9.23 -1.74
N GLY A 257 7.45 -8.59 -2.90
CA GLY A 257 8.65 -8.00 -3.49
C GLY A 257 9.01 -6.63 -2.96
N VAL A 258 10.21 -6.19 -3.32
CA VAL A 258 10.68 -4.80 -3.26
C VAL A 258 10.27 -4.15 -4.59
N ASN A 259 9.49 -3.07 -4.55
CA ASN A 259 8.78 -2.57 -5.72
C ASN A 259 8.75 -1.05 -5.81
N ASP A 260 8.47 -0.56 -7.02
CA ASP A 260 8.24 0.84 -7.35
C ASP A 260 6.79 1.05 -7.77
N GLY A 261 6.13 2.12 -7.34
CA GLY A 261 4.77 2.41 -7.77
C GLY A 261 4.14 3.60 -7.07
N ALA A 262 3.05 4.09 -7.64
CA ALA A 262 2.25 5.19 -7.12
C ALA A 262 0.75 4.94 -7.32
N CYS A 263 -0.07 5.51 -6.44
CA CYS A 263 -1.51 5.42 -6.48
C CYS A 263 -2.14 6.73 -6.00
N ALA A 264 -3.25 7.15 -6.60
CA ALA A 264 -4.01 8.32 -6.17
C ALA A 264 -5.52 8.05 -6.23
N LEU A 265 -6.24 8.60 -5.25
CA LEU A 265 -7.68 8.56 -5.11
C LEU A 265 -8.22 9.99 -4.96
N LEU A 266 -9.34 10.28 -5.62
CA LEU A 266 -10.09 11.53 -5.46
C LEU A 266 -11.22 11.30 -4.48
N LEU A 267 -11.20 12.03 -3.36
CA LEU A 267 -12.22 11.96 -2.32
C LEU A 267 -13.01 13.25 -2.27
N ALA A 268 -14.34 13.13 -2.13
CA ALA A 268 -15.23 14.28 -2.05
C ALA A 268 -16.34 14.04 -1.00
N ASN A 269 -16.90 15.13 -0.46
CA ASN A 269 -18.21 15.07 0.18
C ASN A 269 -19.32 15.08 -0.88
N GLU A 270 -20.57 14.91 -0.44
CA GLU A 270 -21.74 14.87 -1.35
C GLU A 270 -21.90 16.17 -2.16
N GLU A 271 -21.68 17.32 -1.53
CA GLU A 271 -21.78 18.64 -2.18
C GLU A 271 -20.75 18.81 -3.31
N ALA A 272 -19.48 18.54 -3.02
CA ALA A 272 -18.41 18.64 -4.03
C ALA A 272 -18.59 17.61 -5.14
N ALA A 273 -19.01 16.39 -4.80
CA ALA A 273 -19.32 15.36 -5.80
C ALA A 273 -20.41 15.85 -6.77
N LYS A 274 -21.50 16.40 -6.24
CA LYS A 274 -22.59 16.98 -7.06
C LYS A 274 -22.12 18.20 -7.86
N GLN A 275 -21.38 19.10 -7.23
CA GLN A 275 -20.91 20.36 -7.85
C GLN A 275 -20.03 20.08 -9.07
N TYR A 276 -19.14 19.07 -8.98
CA TYR A 276 -18.18 18.75 -10.05
C TYR A 276 -18.60 17.57 -10.93
N GLY A 277 -19.82 17.04 -10.76
CA GLY A 277 -20.31 15.90 -11.52
C GLY A 277 -19.52 14.61 -11.27
N LEU A 278 -18.92 14.48 -10.09
CA LEU A 278 -18.23 13.26 -9.68
C LEU A 278 -19.24 12.18 -9.28
N VAL A 279 -18.95 10.94 -9.64
CA VAL A 279 -19.76 9.80 -9.26
C VAL A 279 -19.17 9.14 -8.03
N PRO A 280 -19.82 9.22 -6.85
CA PRO A 280 -19.41 8.46 -5.68
C PRO A 280 -19.38 6.97 -5.98
N ARG A 281 -18.25 6.31 -5.72
CA ARG A 281 -18.07 4.87 -5.95
C ARG A 281 -18.10 4.06 -4.66
N ALA A 282 -17.47 4.60 -3.63
CA ALA A 282 -17.50 3.98 -2.32
C ALA A 282 -17.41 5.04 -1.21
N ARG A 283 -18.09 4.79 -0.12
CA ARG A 283 -18.01 5.58 1.11
C ARG A 283 -16.92 5.01 2.01
N VAL A 284 -16.08 5.85 2.58
CA VAL A 284 -15.15 5.44 3.64
C VAL A 284 -15.93 5.38 4.96
N VAL A 285 -16.24 4.17 5.41
CA VAL A 285 -17.06 3.95 6.63
C VAL A 285 -16.25 4.28 7.89
N GLY A 286 -15.06 3.71 8.00
CA GLY A 286 -14.20 3.91 9.16
C GLY A 286 -12.77 3.49 8.92
N MET A 287 -11.86 3.96 9.80
CA MET A 287 -10.46 3.57 9.86
C MET A 287 -10.04 3.37 11.30
N ALA A 288 -9.28 2.32 11.57
CA ALA A 288 -8.63 2.10 12.85
C ALA A 288 -7.17 1.68 12.68
N VAL A 289 -6.37 2.01 13.69
CA VAL A 289 -4.97 1.58 13.81
C VAL A 289 -4.77 0.91 15.16
N ALA A 290 -3.83 -0.03 15.22
CA ALA A 290 -3.47 -0.74 16.45
C ALA A 290 -1.96 -0.97 16.51
N GLY A 291 -1.42 -1.06 17.73
CA GLY A 291 -0.03 -1.44 18.00
C GLY A 291 0.07 -2.89 18.43
N VAL A 292 1.18 -3.54 18.09
CA VAL A 292 1.59 -4.88 18.55
C VAL A 292 3.09 -4.88 18.84
N ALA A 293 3.61 -5.94 19.44
CA ALA A 293 5.06 -6.06 19.65
C ALA A 293 5.81 -5.98 18.29
N PRO A 294 6.88 -5.18 18.19
CA PRO A 294 7.62 -4.99 16.94
C PRO A 294 8.10 -6.29 16.30
N ARG A 295 8.51 -7.28 17.09
CA ARG A 295 9.00 -8.58 16.60
C ARG A 295 7.96 -9.41 15.85
N ILE A 296 6.67 -9.15 16.09
CA ILE A 296 5.54 -9.80 15.41
C ILE A 296 4.67 -8.75 14.68
N MET A 297 5.30 -7.75 14.07
CA MET A 297 4.59 -6.65 13.39
C MET A 297 3.55 -7.15 12.37
N GLY A 298 3.80 -8.31 11.75
CA GLY A 298 2.91 -8.94 10.78
C GLY A 298 1.51 -9.22 11.32
N PHE A 299 1.35 -9.39 12.64
CA PHE A 299 0.06 -9.62 13.30
C PHE A 299 -0.78 -8.36 13.50
N GLY A 300 -0.23 -7.16 13.26
CA GLY A 300 -0.91 -5.87 13.45
C GLY A 300 -2.30 -5.72 12.82
N PRO A 301 -2.60 -6.32 11.66
CA PRO A 301 -3.94 -6.28 11.05
C PRO A 301 -5.03 -6.82 11.96
N ALA A 302 -4.81 -7.91 12.69
CA ALA A 302 -5.84 -8.57 13.49
C ALA A 302 -6.48 -7.63 14.54
N PRO A 303 -5.74 -6.96 15.45
CA PRO A 303 -6.33 -5.99 16.36
C PRO A 303 -6.86 -4.74 15.66
N ALA A 304 -6.28 -4.29 14.53
CA ALA A 304 -6.79 -3.15 13.78
C ALA A 304 -8.17 -3.45 13.15
N VAL A 305 -8.36 -4.65 12.61
CA VAL A 305 -9.65 -5.13 12.06
C VAL A 305 -10.71 -5.20 13.16
N ARG A 306 -10.43 -5.84 14.28
CA ARG A 306 -11.37 -5.89 15.40
C ARG A 306 -11.80 -4.50 15.85
N LYS A 307 -10.86 -3.57 15.89
CA LYS A 307 -11.11 -2.18 16.30
C LYS A 307 -11.99 -1.43 15.29
N VAL A 308 -11.73 -1.55 13.99
CA VAL A 308 -12.55 -0.86 12.98
C VAL A 308 -13.94 -1.44 12.89
N LEU A 309 -14.09 -2.76 13.01
CA LEU A 309 -15.41 -3.41 13.03
C LEU A 309 -16.22 -2.97 14.24
N ALA A 310 -15.64 -2.94 15.43
CA ALA A 310 -16.30 -2.42 16.64
C ALA A 310 -16.72 -0.95 16.50
N GLN A 311 -15.88 -0.11 15.87
CA GLN A 311 -16.17 1.32 15.64
C GLN A 311 -17.30 1.54 14.64
N THR A 312 -17.45 0.65 13.65
CA THR A 312 -18.43 0.78 12.57
C THR A 312 -19.73 0.01 12.84
N GLY A 313 -19.73 -0.87 13.84
CA GLY A 313 -20.85 -1.77 14.13
C GLY A 313 -21.04 -2.86 13.08
N LEU A 314 -20.00 -3.13 12.28
CA LEU A 314 -20.02 -4.15 11.23
C LEU A 314 -19.32 -5.43 11.69
N THR A 315 -19.61 -6.54 11.01
CA THR A 315 -18.98 -7.85 11.25
C THR A 315 -18.17 -8.33 10.04
N LEU A 316 -17.33 -9.34 10.23
CA LEU A 316 -16.54 -9.94 9.14
C LEU A 316 -17.41 -10.66 8.10
N GLU A 317 -18.55 -11.21 8.52
CA GLU A 317 -19.50 -11.90 7.64
C GLU A 317 -20.17 -10.94 6.65
N GLN A 318 -20.24 -9.66 6.99
CA GLN A 318 -20.78 -8.62 6.11
C GLN A 318 -19.81 -8.14 5.03
N MET A 319 -18.52 -8.53 5.12
CA MET A 319 -17.51 -8.14 4.13
C MET A 319 -17.60 -9.04 2.91
N ASP A 320 -17.83 -8.44 1.73
CA ASP A 320 -17.84 -9.12 0.44
C ASP A 320 -16.42 -9.19 -0.18
N VAL A 321 -15.56 -8.25 0.21
CA VAL A 321 -14.19 -8.12 -0.25
C VAL A 321 -13.27 -7.90 0.95
N ILE A 322 -12.16 -8.63 1.01
CA ILE A 322 -11.12 -8.47 2.02
C ILE A 322 -9.77 -8.31 1.29
N GLU A 323 -9.25 -7.11 1.27
CA GLU A 323 -7.91 -6.81 0.78
C GLU A 323 -6.93 -6.81 1.97
N LEU A 324 -6.26 -7.91 2.19
CA LEU A 324 -5.19 -8.08 3.17
C LEU A 324 -3.84 -7.99 2.47
N ASN A 325 -3.02 -7.00 2.80
CA ASN A 325 -1.68 -6.91 2.22
C ASN A 325 -0.82 -8.10 2.63
N GLU A 326 -0.36 -8.85 1.64
CA GLU A 326 0.49 -10.04 1.82
C GLU A 326 1.97 -9.61 1.88
N ALA A 327 2.39 -8.94 2.95
CA ALA A 327 3.81 -8.66 3.11
C ALA A 327 4.62 -9.98 3.17
N PHE A 328 4.06 -10.96 3.87
CA PHE A 328 4.52 -12.36 3.95
C PHE A 328 3.31 -13.29 4.09
N ALA A 329 3.37 -14.47 3.50
CA ALA A 329 2.30 -15.46 3.65
C ALA A 329 2.11 -15.89 5.12
N ALA A 330 3.20 -16.04 5.89
CA ALA A 330 3.13 -16.35 7.32
C ALA A 330 2.26 -15.33 8.07
N GLN A 331 2.46 -14.05 7.82
CA GLN A 331 1.69 -12.97 8.42
C GLN A 331 0.23 -12.99 7.97
N GLY A 332 -0.02 -13.20 6.68
CA GLY A 332 -1.37 -13.28 6.13
C GLY A 332 -2.18 -14.39 6.80
N LEU A 333 -1.62 -15.59 6.86
CA LEU A 333 -2.26 -16.76 7.47
C LEU A 333 -2.51 -16.59 8.97
N ALA A 334 -1.54 -16.04 9.72
CA ALA A 334 -1.71 -15.77 11.14
C ALA A 334 -2.89 -14.83 11.41
N VAL A 335 -3.02 -13.77 10.60
CA VAL A 335 -4.13 -12.81 10.70
C VAL A 335 -5.46 -13.45 10.33
N LEU A 336 -5.53 -14.19 9.22
CA LEU A 336 -6.78 -14.84 8.77
C LEU A 336 -7.28 -15.83 9.81
N ARG A 337 -6.42 -16.73 10.29
CA ARG A 337 -6.77 -17.75 11.28
C ARG A 337 -7.21 -17.14 12.61
N ASP A 338 -6.55 -16.09 13.09
CA ASP A 338 -6.90 -15.38 14.32
C ASP A 338 -8.24 -14.64 14.21
N LEU A 339 -8.60 -14.18 13.02
CA LEU A 339 -9.91 -13.57 12.72
C LEU A 339 -11.01 -14.59 12.41
N GLY A 340 -10.71 -15.88 12.39
CA GLY A 340 -11.66 -16.95 12.06
C GLY A 340 -11.98 -17.03 10.57
N ILE A 341 -11.12 -16.51 9.70
CA ILE A 341 -11.24 -16.56 8.24
C ILE A 341 -10.44 -17.77 7.71
N ALA A 342 -11.06 -18.59 6.86
CA ALA A 342 -10.38 -19.74 6.28
C ALA A 342 -9.20 -19.30 5.37
N ASP A 343 -8.14 -20.10 5.31
CA ASP A 343 -6.94 -19.81 4.50
C ASP A 343 -7.26 -19.65 3.01
N ASP A 344 -8.33 -20.29 2.53
CA ASP A 344 -8.81 -20.28 1.14
C ASP A 344 -10.09 -19.47 0.94
N ASP A 345 -10.46 -18.62 1.89
CA ASP A 345 -11.67 -17.78 1.78
C ASP A 345 -11.63 -16.94 0.50
N ARG A 346 -12.65 -17.12 -0.33
CA ARG A 346 -12.73 -16.50 -1.66
C ARG A 346 -12.83 -14.98 -1.62
N ARG A 347 -13.22 -14.39 -0.49
CA ARG A 347 -13.32 -12.94 -0.31
C ARG A 347 -11.93 -12.27 -0.18
N VAL A 348 -10.90 -13.05 0.14
CA VAL A 348 -9.55 -12.55 0.41
C VAL A 348 -8.75 -12.42 -0.88
N ASN A 349 -8.28 -11.19 -1.17
CA ASN A 349 -7.37 -10.88 -2.28
C ASN A 349 -7.80 -11.54 -3.60
N GLN A 350 -9.04 -11.30 -4.02
CA GLN A 350 -9.66 -12.00 -5.16
C GLN A 350 -8.93 -11.76 -6.49
N TRP A 351 -8.19 -10.64 -6.60
CA TRP A 351 -7.38 -10.30 -7.78
C TRP A 351 -5.87 -10.43 -7.53
N GLY A 352 -5.48 -11.25 -6.54
CA GLY A 352 -4.11 -11.41 -6.07
C GLY A 352 -3.72 -10.36 -5.04
N GLY A 353 -2.75 -10.70 -4.20
CA GLY A 353 -2.21 -9.81 -3.17
C GLY A 353 -0.77 -9.39 -3.44
N ALA A 354 -0.09 -8.87 -2.44
CA ALA A 354 1.24 -8.28 -2.59
C ALA A 354 2.35 -9.29 -2.95
N ILE A 355 2.17 -10.57 -2.64
CA ILE A 355 3.11 -11.63 -3.08
C ILE A 355 3.15 -11.70 -4.60
N ALA A 356 2.00 -11.55 -5.26
CA ALA A 356 1.91 -11.55 -6.71
C ALA A 356 2.13 -10.17 -7.33
N LEU A 357 1.51 -9.11 -6.78
CA LEU A 357 1.47 -7.78 -7.39
C LEU A 357 2.65 -6.88 -6.98
N GLY A 358 3.28 -7.15 -5.83
CA GLY A 358 4.34 -6.32 -5.28
C GLY A 358 3.87 -5.40 -4.15
N HIS A 359 4.86 -4.77 -3.46
CA HIS A 359 4.65 -3.98 -2.27
C HIS A 359 5.47 -2.68 -2.23
N PRO A 360 5.21 -1.70 -3.12
CA PRO A 360 5.76 -0.36 -2.97
C PRO A 360 5.13 0.30 -1.73
N LEU A 361 5.89 0.42 -0.64
CA LEU A 361 5.40 0.66 0.73
C LEU A 361 4.35 1.78 0.81
N GLY A 362 4.72 2.99 0.41
CA GLY A 362 3.83 4.16 0.49
C GLY A 362 2.59 4.09 -0.39
N ALA A 363 2.65 3.36 -1.52
CA ALA A 363 1.54 3.24 -2.47
C ALA A 363 0.59 2.09 -2.14
N SER A 364 1.08 1.03 -1.46
CA SER A 364 0.34 -0.23 -1.30
C SER A 364 -1.01 -0.06 -0.64
N GLY A 365 -1.10 0.72 0.45
CA GLY A 365 -2.37 0.93 1.14
C GLY A 365 -3.43 1.64 0.29
N ALA A 366 -3.01 2.61 -0.53
CA ALA A 366 -3.88 3.27 -1.49
C ALA A 366 -4.32 2.31 -2.61
N ARG A 367 -3.43 1.39 -3.06
CA ARG A 367 -3.77 0.33 -4.01
C ARG A 367 -4.82 -0.61 -3.42
N LEU A 368 -4.70 -1.04 -2.15
CA LEU A 368 -5.73 -1.87 -1.51
C LEU A 368 -7.12 -1.22 -1.61
N ALA A 369 -7.23 0.06 -1.28
CA ALA A 369 -8.49 0.79 -1.37
C ALA A 369 -9.00 0.90 -2.83
N THR A 370 -8.10 1.18 -3.80
CA THR A 370 -8.43 1.26 -5.23
C THR A 370 -8.97 -0.07 -5.75
N THR A 371 -8.25 -1.16 -5.49
CA THR A 371 -8.62 -2.51 -5.92
C THR A 371 -9.92 -2.96 -5.26
N ALA A 372 -10.09 -2.71 -3.96
CA ALA A 372 -11.31 -3.04 -3.22
C ALA A 372 -12.55 -2.34 -3.80
N VAL A 373 -12.46 -1.04 -4.12
CA VAL A 373 -13.55 -0.32 -4.79
C VAL A 373 -13.89 -0.95 -6.13
N ASN A 374 -12.89 -1.29 -6.94
CA ASN A 374 -13.10 -1.93 -8.24
C ASN A 374 -13.73 -3.32 -8.11
N GLN A 375 -13.32 -4.12 -7.12
CA GLN A 375 -13.90 -5.44 -6.82
C GLN A 375 -15.36 -5.32 -6.38
N LEU A 376 -15.69 -4.38 -5.48
CA LEU A 376 -17.08 -4.16 -5.05
C LEU A 376 -18.01 -3.87 -6.22
N HIS A 377 -17.55 -3.07 -7.20
CA HIS A 377 -18.36 -2.80 -8.40
C HIS A 377 -18.42 -3.99 -9.36
N ALA A 378 -17.32 -4.72 -9.55
CA ALA A 378 -17.28 -5.87 -10.45
C ALA A 378 -18.12 -7.05 -9.95
N LEU A 379 -18.19 -7.24 -8.63
CA LEU A 379 -18.86 -8.36 -7.97
C LEU A 379 -20.28 -8.04 -7.47
N GLY A 380 -20.66 -6.75 -7.48
CA GLY A 380 -21.93 -6.31 -6.88
C GLY A 380 -21.92 -6.34 -5.35
N GLY A 381 -20.73 -6.46 -4.71
CA GLY A 381 -20.59 -6.49 -3.26
C GLY A 381 -20.91 -5.13 -2.61
N ARG A 382 -21.15 -5.12 -1.31
CA ARG A 382 -21.48 -3.92 -0.54
C ARG A 382 -20.31 -3.41 0.29
N TYR A 383 -19.68 -4.26 1.08
CA TYR A 383 -18.64 -3.88 2.02
C TYR A 383 -17.28 -4.47 1.65
N ALA A 384 -16.23 -3.67 1.79
CA ALA A 384 -14.85 -4.12 1.69
C ALA A 384 -14.06 -3.75 2.94
N LEU A 385 -13.19 -4.65 3.36
CA LEU A 385 -12.20 -4.47 4.40
C LEU A 385 -10.80 -4.41 3.75
N CYS A 386 -10.10 -3.29 3.91
CA CYS A 386 -8.70 -3.15 3.54
C CYS A 386 -7.84 -3.13 4.79
N THR A 387 -6.84 -3.99 4.90
CA THR A 387 -5.98 -4.05 6.09
C THR A 387 -4.55 -4.44 5.74
N MET A 388 -3.60 -3.99 6.57
CA MET A 388 -2.19 -4.30 6.38
C MET A 388 -1.38 -4.16 7.65
N CYS A 389 -0.30 -4.95 7.72
CA CYS A 389 0.72 -4.84 8.75
C CYS A 389 1.66 -3.67 8.46
N ILE A 390 2.35 -3.22 9.49
CA ILE A 390 3.20 -2.04 9.43
C ILE A 390 4.45 -2.34 10.28
N GLY A 391 5.61 -2.08 9.73
CA GLY A 391 6.88 -2.21 10.44
C GLY A 391 6.86 -1.51 11.80
N VAL A 392 7.74 -1.95 12.70
CA VAL A 392 7.81 -1.46 14.09
C VAL A 392 6.54 -1.77 14.91
N GLY A 393 5.73 -2.76 14.47
CA GLY A 393 4.65 -3.31 15.28
C GLY A 393 3.34 -2.51 15.25
N GLN A 394 2.76 -2.28 14.07
CA GLN A 394 1.44 -1.68 13.94
C GLN A 394 0.59 -2.42 12.90
N GLY A 395 -0.71 -2.13 12.90
CA GLY A 395 -1.65 -2.50 11.86
C GLY A 395 -2.64 -1.37 11.59
N ILE A 396 -3.21 -1.36 10.39
CA ILE A 396 -4.25 -0.43 9.97
C ILE A 396 -5.36 -1.20 9.25
N ALA A 397 -6.60 -0.77 9.45
CA ALA A 397 -7.76 -1.30 8.75
C ALA A 397 -8.73 -0.18 8.37
N VAL A 398 -9.29 -0.27 7.17
CA VAL A 398 -10.30 0.65 6.61
C VAL A 398 -11.47 -0.17 6.10
N VAL A 399 -12.70 0.26 6.41
CA VAL A 399 -13.91 -0.30 5.84
C VAL A 399 -14.48 0.65 4.81
N LEU A 400 -14.79 0.13 3.64
CA LEU A 400 -15.42 0.81 2.51
C LEU A 400 -16.80 0.23 2.26
N GLU A 401 -17.74 1.06 1.82
CA GLU A 401 -19.09 0.65 1.40
C GLU A 401 -19.34 1.16 -0.02
N ARG A 402 -19.71 0.27 -0.94
CA ARG A 402 -20.13 0.66 -2.29
C ARG A 402 -21.41 1.46 -2.23
N VAL A 403 -21.49 2.52 -3.01
CA VAL A 403 -22.65 3.41 -3.14
C VAL A 403 -23.15 3.45 -4.58
#